data_7e5d4da1b446be2cba8f185017edfdc8
#
_entry.id   7e5d4da1b446be2cba8f185017edfdc8
#
_cell.length_a   1.000
_cell.length_b   1.000
_cell.length_c   1.000
_cell.angle_alpha   90.00
_cell.angle_beta   90.00
_cell.angle_gamma   90.00
#
_symmetry.space_group_name_H-M   'P 1'
#
loop_
_entity.id
_entity.type
_entity.pdbx_description
1 polymer ?
#
loop_
_entity_poly.entity_id
_entity_poly.type
_entity_poly.pdbx_seq_one_letter_code
_entity_poly.pdbx_strand_id
1 'polypeptide(L)'
;MPTFTGPSSPRYADYRERLRGEHLPLAYVDVELLLANAADLVARSGGKPIRLASKSIRCRELMRRVLASSPVFQGVLCFSAGEAAHLAAHGFTDLVVAYPTVDAHDLAAVCAQVKHGAQICLMVDEP
;
A
#
# COMPACT_ATOMS: atom_id res chain seq x y z
N MET A 1 -19.07 -6.07 -21.47
CA MET A 1 -18.41 -5.87 -20.17
C MET A 1 -18.07 -7.24 -19.63
N PRO A 2 -16.82 -7.55 -19.27
CA PRO A 2 -16.52 -8.83 -18.63
C PRO A 2 -17.21 -8.85 -17.25
N THR A 3 -18.02 -9.87 -17.00
CA THR A 3 -18.62 -10.12 -15.71
C THR A 3 -17.53 -10.61 -14.76
N PHE A 4 -17.26 -9.82 -13.74
CA PHE A 4 -16.34 -10.22 -12.66
C PHE A 4 -16.94 -11.41 -11.90
N THR A 5 -16.33 -12.59 -12.06
CA THR A 5 -16.63 -13.79 -11.26
C THR A 5 -15.63 -13.90 -10.11
N GLY A 6 -15.58 -12.88 -9.26
CA GLY A 6 -14.83 -12.96 -8.02
C GLY A 6 -15.49 -13.90 -6.99
N PRO A 7 -14.77 -14.26 -5.92
CA PRO A 7 -15.37 -15.04 -4.85
C PRO A 7 -16.64 -14.35 -4.34
N SER A 8 -17.69 -15.12 -4.09
CA SER A 8 -18.94 -14.56 -3.56
C SER A 8 -18.64 -13.82 -2.26
N SER A 9 -19.09 -12.56 -2.20
CA SER A 9 -18.88 -11.75 -0.99
C SER A 9 -19.45 -12.48 0.22
N PRO A 10 -18.67 -12.72 1.30
CA PRO A 10 -19.18 -13.38 2.49
C PRO A 10 -20.32 -12.56 3.06
N ARG A 11 -21.33 -13.24 3.60
CA ARG A 11 -22.45 -12.57 4.26
C ARG A 11 -22.01 -12.06 5.63
N TYR A 12 -22.64 -11.02 6.13
CA TYR A 12 -22.41 -10.51 7.49
C TYR A 12 -22.45 -11.62 8.55
N ALA A 13 -23.33 -12.62 8.39
CA ALA A 13 -23.45 -13.76 9.28
C ALA A 13 -22.15 -14.58 9.38
N ASP A 14 -21.43 -14.73 8.25
CA ASP A 14 -20.17 -15.49 8.20
C ASP A 14 -19.07 -14.77 8.97
N TYR A 15 -18.95 -13.45 8.81
CA TYR A 15 -18.01 -12.66 9.59
C TYR A 15 -18.35 -12.66 11.09
N ARG A 16 -19.62 -12.52 11.42
CA ARG A 16 -20.07 -12.55 12.82
C ARG A 16 -19.74 -13.88 13.49
N GLU A 17 -19.87 -14.99 12.76
CA GLU A 17 -19.51 -16.31 13.28
C GLU A 17 -18.01 -16.47 13.46
N ARG A 18 -17.21 -16.08 12.46
CA ARG A 18 -15.74 -16.15 12.50
C ARG A 18 -15.12 -15.28 13.60
N LEU A 19 -15.78 -14.16 13.93
CA LEU A 19 -15.31 -13.21 14.94
C LEU A 19 -15.95 -13.45 16.32
N ARG A 20 -16.70 -14.54 16.47
CA ARG A 20 -17.34 -14.87 17.75
C ARG A 20 -16.30 -15.12 18.83
N GLY A 21 -16.40 -14.40 19.94
CA GLY A 21 -15.48 -14.49 21.06
C GLY A 21 -14.27 -13.58 21.02
N GLU A 22 -14.08 -12.85 19.90
CA GLU A 22 -13.05 -11.82 19.84
C GLU A 22 -13.40 -10.59 20.67
N HIS A 23 -12.39 -9.95 21.24
CA HIS A 23 -12.57 -8.72 22.01
C HIS A 23 -12.89 -7.54 21.10
N LEU A 24 -13.96 -6.81 21.41
CA LEU A 24 -14.41 -5.65 20.63
C LEU A 24 -13.98 -4.32 21.30
N PRO A 25 -13.73 -3.24 20.53
CA PRO A 25 -13.80 -3.15 19.07
C PRO A 25 -12.57 -3.76 18.39
N LEU A 26 -12.74 -4.37 17.23
CA LEU A 26 -11.66 -4.89 16.40
C LEU A 26 -11.80 -4.43 14.94
N ALA A 27 -10.66 -4.35 14.24
CA ALA A 27 -10.64 -4.17 12.78
C ALA A 27 -10.12 -5.47 12.14
N TYR A 28 -10.72 -5.88 11.05
CA TYR A 28 -10.29 -7.04 10.28
C TYR A 28 -10.24 -6.74 8.78
N VAL A 29 -9.47 -7.51 8.06
CA VAL A 29 -9.41 -7.47 6.60
C VAL A 29 -9.62 -8.88 6.06
N ASP A 30 -10.56 -9.01 5.13
CA ASP A 30 -10.70 -10.21 4.32
C ASP A 30 -9.63 -10.19 3.23
N VAL A 31 -8.60 -11.03 3.40
CA VAL A 31 -7.45 -11.06 2.51
C VAL A 31 -7.80 -11.61 1.13
N GLU A 32 -8.76 -12.53 1.03
CA GLU A 32 -9.21 -13.07 -0.25
C GLU A 32 -9.90 -12.00 -1.08
N LEU A 33 -10.79 -11.22 -0.46
CA LEU A 33 -11.44 -10.09 -1.12
C LEU A 33 -10.45 -8.96 -1.45
N LEU A 34 -9.49 -8.69 -0.57
CA LEU A 34 -8.42 -7.72 -0.86
C LEU A 34 -7.66 -8.09 -2.12
N LEU A 35 -7.24 -9.35 -2.24
CA LEU A 35 -6.48 -9.82 -3.40
C LEU A 35 -7.35 -9.93 -4.65
N ALA A 36 -8.62 -10.27 -4.53
CA ALA A 36 -9.57 -10.23 -5.65
C ALA A 36 -9.75 -8.80 -6.19
N ASN A 37 -9.89 -7.81 -5.30
CA ASN A 37 -9.94 -6.41 -5.69
C ASN A 37 -8.63 -5.94 -6.35
N ALA A 38 -7.48 -6.39 -5.84
CA ALA A 38 -6.18 -6.11 -6.45
C ALA A 38 -6.10 -6.68 -7.88
N ALA A 39 -6.56 -7.91 -8.10
CA ALA A 39 -6.61 -8.53 -9.41
C ALA A 39 -7.54 -7.77 -10.40
N ASP A 40 -8.69 -7.28 -9.92
CA ASP A 40 -9.57 -6.43 -10.73
C ASP A 40 -8.89 -5.11 -11.15
N LEU A 41 -8.16 -4.47 -10.22
CA LEU A 41 -7.38 -3.26 -10.55
C LEU A 41 -6.32 -3.55 -11.61
N VAL A 42 -5.61 -4.67 -11.51
CA VAL A 42 -4.64 -5.11 -12.53
C VAL A 42 -5.31 -5.30 -13.89
N ALA A 43 -6.44 -5.99 -13.94
CA ALA A 43 -7.18 -6.20 -15.19
C ALA A 43 -7.63 -4.88 -15.82
N ARG A 44 -8.04 -3.90 -15.03
CA ARG A 44 -8.50 -2.58 -15.49
C ARG A 44 -7.38 -1.61 -15.83
N SER A 45 -6.14 -1.86 -15.37
CA SER A 45 -5.01 -0.97 -15.61
C SER A 45 -4.58 -0.90 -17.10
N GLY A 46 -4.99 -1.88 -17.92
CA GLY A 46 -4.57 -1.98 -19.30
C GLY A 46 -3.05 -2.17 -19.45
N GLY A 47 -2.42 -2.82 -18.48
CA GLY A 47 -0.96 -3.04 -18.43
C GLY A 47 -0.15 -1.87 -17.89
N LYS A 48 -0.78 -0.77 -17.48
CA LYS A 48 -0.08 0.35 -16.85
C LYS A 48 0.32 -0.01 -15.43
N PRO A 49 1.55 0.35 -14.99
CA PRO A 49 1.97 0.15 -13.61
C PRO A 49 1.05 0.86 -12.60
N ILE A 50 0.79 0.20 -11.49
CA ILE A 50 -0.01 0.74 -10.39
C ILE A 50 0.91 0.97 -9.19
N ARG A 51 0.95 2.19 -8.68
CA ARG A 51 1.63 2.52 -7.43
C ARG A 51 0.65 2.46 -6.27
N LEU A 52 1.02 1.71 -5.23
CA LEU A 52 0.16 1.50 -4.08
C LEU A 52 0.19 2.71 -3.13
N ALA A 53 -0.97 3.30 -2.84
CA ALA A 53 -1.05 4.44 -1.91
C ALA A 53 -1.09 3.97 -0.46
N SER A 54 -0.02 4.23 0.30
CA SER A 54 0.14 3.80 1.69
C SER A 54 -0.98 4.31 2.62
N LYS A 55 -1.41 5.56 2.42
CA LYS A 55 -2.45 6.18 3.26
C LYS A 55 -3.79 5.45 3.24
N SER A 56 -4.05 4.66 2.20
CA SER A 56 -5.31 3.92 2.05
C SER A 56 -5.29 2.56 2.77
N ILE A 57 -4.11 2.01 3.03
CA ILE A 57 -3.96 0.68 3.64
C ILE A 57 -3.38 0.78 5.06
N ARG A 58 -2.33 1.56 5.26
CA ARG A 58 -1.63 1.79 6.55
C ARG A 58 -1.23 0.52 7.31
N CYS A 59 -1.08 -0.60 6.61
CA CYS A 59 -0.64 -1.87 7.15
C CYS A 59 0.43 -2.46 6.23
N ARG A 60 1.67 -2.55 6.72
CA ARG A 60 2.82 -3.01 5.94
C ARG A 60 2.65 -4.42 5.41
N GLU A 61 2.07 -5.32 6.20
CA GLU A 61 1.85 -6.69 5.78
C GLU A 61 0.85 -6.78 4.60
N LEU A 62 -0.25 -6.03 4.67
CA LEU A 62 -1.22 -5.97 3.58
C LEU A 62 -0.61 -5.33 2.32
N MET A 63 0.19 -4.26 2.48
CA MET A 63 0.91 -3.65 1.35
C MET A 63 1.84 -4.65 0.68
N ARG A 64 2.62 -5.44 1.44
CA ARG A 64 3.47 -6.50 0.88
C ARG A 64 2.69 -7.54 0.10
N ARG A 65 1.54 -7.99 0.62
CA ARG A 65 0.67 -8.95 -0.06
C ARG A 65 0.15 -8.42 -1.39
N VAL A 66 -0.30 -7.17 -1.42
CA VAL A 66 -0.76 -6.53 -2.65
C VAL A 66 0.38 -6.37 -3.66
N LEU A 67 1.54 -5.85 -3.23
CA LEU A 67 2.70 -5.68 -4.11
C LEU A 67 3.18 -7.02 -4.68
N ALA A 68 3.15 -8.09 -3.89
CA ALA A 68 3.54 -9.42 -4.33
C ALA A 68 2.49 -10.12 -5.23
N SER A 69 1.26 -9.63 -5.27
CA SER A 69 0.16 -10.29 -6.01
C SER A 69 0.27 -10.16 -7.53
N SER A 70 0.98 -9.13 -8.03
CA SER A 70 1.19 -8.93 -9.46
C SER A 70 2.38 -7.99 -9.72
N PRO A 71 3.19 -8.23 -10.77
CA PRO A 71 4.26 -7.31 -11.19
C PRO A 71 3.75 -5.96 -11.70
N VAL A 72 2.45 -5.80 -11.93
CA VAL A 72 1.82 -4.51 -12.28
C VAL A 72 1.85 -3.56 -11.09
N PHE A 73 1.83 -4.06 -9.85
CA PHE A 73 2.03 -3.23 -8.67
C PHE A 73 3.50 -2.89 -8.50
N GLN A 74 3.85 -1.61 -8.64
CA GLN A 74 5.24 -1.13 -8.59
C GLN A 74 5.36 0.01 -7.58
N GLY A 75 6.07 -0.26 -6.49
CA GLY A 75 6.38 0.74 -5.48
C GLY A 75 5.19 1.28 -4.69
N VAL A 76 5.45 2.28 -3.89
CA VAL A 76 4.49 2.88 -2.96
C VAL A 76 4.41 4.40 -3.14
N LEU A 77 3.20 4.93 -3.15
CA LEU A 77 2.93 6.36 -3.03
C LEU A 77 2.76 6.69 -1.54
N CYS A 78 3.76 7.34 -0.96
CA CYS A 78 3.81 7.70 0.44
C CYS A 78 3.11 9.03 0.71
N PHE A 79 2.53 9.17 1.89
CA PHE A 79 1.87 10.41 2.30
C PHE A 79 2.88 11.49 2.71
N SER A 80 3.98 11.12 3.40
CA SER A 80 5.00 12.05 3.87
C SER A 80 6.41 11.50 3.67
N ALA A 81 7.40 12.37 3.76
CA ALA A 81 8.81 11.98 3.69
C ALA A 81 9.21 11.11 4.88
N GLY A 82 8.73 11.39 6.09
CA GLY A 82 8.94 10.55 7.27
C GLY A 82 8.35 9.16 7.11
N GLU A 83 7.15 9.03 6.51
CA GLU A 83 6.57 7.72 6.18
C GLU A 83 7.44 6.97 5.16
N ALA A 84 7.93 7.64 4.12
CA ALA A 84 8.79 7.03 3.13
C ALA A 84 10.10 6.50 3.76
N ALA A 85 10.74 7.29 4.62
CA ALA A 85 11.92 6.84 5.36
C ALA A 85 11.62 5.63 6.25
N HIS A 86 10.47 5.63 6.95
CA HIS A 86 10.03 4.50 7.75
C HIS A 86 9.79 3.24 6.90
N LEU A 87 9.12 3.37 5.77
CA LEU A 87 8.85 2.23 4.88
C LEU A 87 10.15 1.69 4.27
N ALA A 88 11.08 2.57 3.85
CA ALA A 88 12.39 2.17 3.36
C ALA A 88 13.17 1.35 4.40
N ALA A 89 13.21 1.80 5.65
CA ALA A 89 13.83 1.08 6.75
C ALA A 89 13.22 -0.32 7.00
N HIS A 90 12.00 -0.56 6.47
CA HIS A 90 11.32 -1.85 6.55
C HIS A 90 11.31 -2.61 5.21
N GLY A 91 12.22 -2.27 4.30
CA GLY A 91 12.47 -3.02 3.07
C GLY A 91 11.49 -2.74 1.93
N PHE A 92 10.73 -1.65 1.98
CA PHE A 92 9.98 -1.19 0.82
C PHE A 92 10.91 -0.40 -0.12
N THR A 93 10.75 -0.61 -1.40
CA THR A 93 11.54 0.03 -2.46
C THR A 93 10.64 0.82 -3.39
N ASP A 94 11.23 1.69 -4.23
CA ASP A 94 10.51 2.50 -5.20
C ASP A 94 9.40 3.34 -4.54
N LEU A 95 9.82 4.28 -3.69
CA LEU A 95 8.94 5.12 -2.90
C LEU A 95 8.82 6.51 -3.53
N VAL A 96 7.60 7.00 -3.66
CA VAL A 96 7.32 8.37 -4.13
C VAL A 96 6.55 9.11 -3.04
N VAL A 97 7.02 10.28 -2.65
CA VAL A 97 6.32 11.16 -1.71
C VAL A 97 5.39 12.08 -2.48
N ALA A 98 4.10 12.01 -2.20
CA ALA A 98 3.05 12.72 -2.94
C ALA A 98 3.01 14.23 -2.67
N TYR A 99 3.50 14.66 -1.51
CA TYR A 99 3.44 16.07 -1.09
C TYR A 99 4.85 16.63 -0.89
N PRO A 100 5.14 17.83 -1.41
CA PRO A 100 6.42 18.48 -1.16
C PRO A 100 6.58 18.77 0.34
N THR A 101 7.82 18.77 0.81
CA THR A 101 8.16 19.09 2.19
C THR A 101 9.48 19.84 2.25
N VAL A 102 9.59 20.75 3.22
CA VAL A 102 10.84 21.44 3.59
C VAL A 102 11.26 21.07 5.02
N ASP A 103 10.59 20.08 5.63
CA ASP A 103 10.94 19.64 6.98
C ASP A 103 12.33 19.01 7.01
N ALA A 104 13.26 19.64 7.70
CA ALA A 104 14.65 19.23 7.74
C ALA A 104 14.86 17.88 8.41
N HIS A 105 14.03 17.52 9.40
CA HIS A 105 14.12 16.24 10.08
C HIS A 105 13.71 15.09 9.15
N ASP A 106 12.58 15.22 8.47
CA ASP A 106 12.08 14.24 7.51
C ASP A 106 13.05 14.09 6.34
N LEU A 107 13.58 15.20 5.81
CA LEU A 107 14.57 15.17 4.71
C LEU A 107 15.87 14.49 5.14
N ALA A 108 16.35 14.72 6.36
CA ALA A 108 17.52 14.04 6.88
C ALA A 108 17.28 12.51 7.01
N ALA A 109 16.08 12.11 7.47
CA ALA A 109 15.71 10.69 7.54
C ALA A 109 15.66 10.04 6.14
N VAL A 110 15.10 10.72 5.14
CA VAL A 110 15.12 10.26 3.74
C VAL A 110 16.55 10.12 3.23
N CYS A 111 17.40 11.15 3.43
CA CYS A 111 18.80 11.11 3.02
C CYS A 111 19.57 9.93 3.65
N ALA A 112 19.28 9.61 4.91
CA ALA A 112 19.87 8.45 5.57
C ALA A 112 19.48 7.15 4.86
N GLN A 113 18.21 6.96 4.52
CA GLN A 113 17.74 5.77 3.81
C GLN A 113 18.31 5.68 2.39
N VAL A 114 18.40 6.79 1.68
CA VAL A 114 18.99 6.84 0.32
C VAL A 114 20.47 6.43 0.36
N LYS A 115 21.25 6.86 1.36
CA LYS A 115 22.64 6.42 1.58
C LYS A 115 22.75 4.91 1.80
N HIS A 116 21.69 4.27 2.31
CA HIS A 116 21.61 2.81 2.44
C HIS A 116 20.99 2.10 1.22
N GLY A 117 20.84 2.81 0.11
CA GLY A 117 20.37 2.24 -1.15
C GLY A 117 18.87 2.32 -1.41
N ALA A 118 18.10 3.00 -0.54
CA ALA A 118 16.67 3.18 -0.79
C ALA A 118 16.43 4.12 -1.98
N GLN A 119 15.42 3.78 -2.79
CA GLN A 119 14.96 4.61 -3.91
C GLN A 119 13.74 5.42 -3.42
N ILE A 120 13.95 6.70 -3.16
CA ILE A 120 12.90 7.62 -2.69
C ILE A 120 12.89 8.84 -3.61
N CYS A 121 11.74 9.08 -4.23
CA CYS A 121 11.49 10.26 -5.07
C CYS A 121 10.65 11.26 -4.26
N LEU A 122 11.14 12.49 -4.18
CA LEU A 122 10.43 13.61 -3.56
C LEU A 122 9.84 14.50 -4.64
N MET A 123 8.67 15.05 -4.37
CA MET A 123 8.07 16.08 -5.21
C MET A 123 8.59 17.45 -4.81
N VAL A 124 9.01 18.24 -5.79
CA VAL A 124 9.39 19.64 -5.65
C VAL A 124 8.61 20.48 -6.65
N ASP A 125 8.28 21.69 -6.30
CA ASP A 125 7.49 22.62 -7.12
C ASP A 125 8.38 23.70 -7.79
N GLU A 126 9.56 23.94 -7.24
CA GLU A 126 10.59 24.79 -7.87
C GLU A 126 11.96 24.10 -7.83
N PRO A 127 12.81 24.28 -8.86
CA PRO A 127 14.16 23.70 -8.91
C PRO A 127 15.13 24.38 -7.94
#